data_b926ddf53900839b5d86567cbca0f68a
#
_entry.id   b926ddf53900839b5d86567cbca0f68a
#
_cell.length_a   1.000
_cell.length_b   1.000
_cell.length_c   1.000
_cell.angle_alpha   90.00
_cell.angle_beta   90.00
_cell.angle_gamma   90.00
#
_symmetry.space_group_name_H-M   'P 1'
#
loop_
_entity.id
_entity.type
_entity.pdbx_description
1 polymer ?
#
loop_
_entity_poly.entity_id
_entity_poly.type
_entity_poly.pdbx_seq_one_letter_code
_entity_poly.pdbx_strand_id
1 'polypeptide(L)'
;NRGVHPCIPSRGSLGASGDLAPLAHMALVLIGEGEAIFHGRRLDGASALQQADLKPVVLGAKEGLALTNGTTLMAGIGALLVCRASNLAITADVAASLALEALHGTARAYDARVHAVRPHPRQIACAALLRTLLDSSRFLRTADPNNVQDPYTLRCVPQVHGAVRDTIDYARWVVNIELNAANDNPLVFVDEDTG
;
A
#
# COMPACT_ATOMS: atom_id res chain seq x y z
N ASN A 1 8.03 -16.85 9.18
CA ASN A 1 9.09 -16.05 9.85
C ASN A 1 10.46 -16.74 9.90
N ARG A 2 10.65 -17.87 9.19
CA ARG A 2 11.93 -18.60 9.09
C ARG A 2 12.78 -18.16 7.89
N GLY A 3 12.33 -17.18 7.09
CA GLY A 3 13.09 -16.64 5.96
C GLY A 3 13.04 -17.50 4.69
N VAL A 4 12.11 -18.43 4.59
CA VAL A 4 11.86 -19.16 3.33
C VAL A 4 10.92 -18.31 2.46
N HIS A 5 11.37 -17.93 1.27
CA HIS A 5 10.62 -17.10 0.33
C HIS A 5 10.35 -17.88 -0.95
N PRO A 6 9.09 -18.24 -1.27
CA PRO A 6 8.75 -18.93 -2.51
C PRO A 6 9.18 -18.13 -3.74
N CYS A 7 9.68 -18.82 -4.77
CA CYS A 7 9.94 -18.23 -6.08
C CYS A 7 8.64 -18.16 -6.87
N ILE A 8 8.04 -16.98 -6.93
CA ILE A 8 6.77 -16.74 -7.63
C ILE A 8 7.07 -15.94 -8.91
N PRO A 9 6.64 -16.41 -10.10
CA PRO A 9 6.76 -15.64 -11.33
C PRO A 9 6.06 -14.28 -11.22
N SER A 10 6.67 -13.23 -11.72
CA SER A 10 6.13 -11.87 -11.69
C SER A 10 4.92 -11.67 -12.61
N ARG A 11 4.62 -12.63 -13.46
CA ARG A 11 3.49 -12.66 -14.40
C ARG A 11 2.83 -14.02 -14.35
N GLY A 12 1.54 -14.11 -14.67
CA GLY A 12 0.81 -15.38 -14.73
C GLY A 12 -0.54 -15.37 -14.04
N SER A 13 -0.90 -14.33 -13.29
CA SER A 13 -2.26 -14.18 -12.81
C SER A 13 -3.19 -13.77 -13.95
N LEU A 14 -4.34 -14.45 -14.05
CA LEU A 14 -5.43 -14.10 -14.96
C LEU A 14 -6.50 -13.25 -14.29
N GLY A 15 -6.56 -13.23 -12.97
CA GLY A 15 -7.60 -12.57 -12.18
C GLY A 15 -8.97 -13.24 -12.27
N ALA A 16 -9.08 -14.42 -12.89
CA ALA A 16 -10.28 -15.25 -12.91
C ALA A 16 -10.15 -16.33 -11.84
N SER A 17 -11.12 -16.47 -10.94
CA SER A 17 -11.06 -17.32 -9.74
C SER A 17 -9.90 -16.96 -8.80
N GLY A 18 -9.41 -15.73 -8.86
CA GLY A 18 -8.27 -15.23 -8.11
C GLY A 18 -6.92 -15.38 -8.83
N ASP A 19 -5.86 -15.43 -8.05
CA ASP A 19 -4.47 -15.42 -8.53
C ASP A 19 -3.88 -16.85 -8.55
N LEU A 20 -4.55 -17.79 -9.21
CA LEU A 20 -4.28 -19.23 -9.12
C LEU A 20 -2.81 -19.61 -9.32
N ALA A 21 -2.19 -19.19 -10.43
CA ALA A 21 -0.82 -19.59 -10.74
C ALA A 21 0.20 -19.05 -9.73
N PRO A 22 0.21 -17.76 -9.36
CA PRO A 22 1.07 -17.27 -8.30
C PRO A 22 0.87 -17.94 -6.95
N LEU A 23 -0.38 -18.19 -6.56
CA LEU A 23 -0.70 -18.86 -5.30
C LEU A 23 -0.29 -20.35 -5.34
N ALA A 24 -0.41 -21.03 -6.49
CA ALA A 24 0.10 -22.38 -6.66
C ALA A 24 1.61 -22.45 -6.46
N HIS A 25 2.39 -21.53 -7.01
CA HIS A 25 3.84 -21.45 -6.76
C HIS A 25 4.17 -21.24 -5.30
N MET A 26 3.38 -20.48 -4.57
CA MET A 26 3.53 -20.31 -3.12
C MET A 26 3.20 -21.62 -2.38
N ALA A 27 2.08 -22.25 -2.73
CA ALA A 27 1.59 -23.48 -2.10
C ALA A 27 2.53 -24.67 -2.31
N LEU A 28 3.15 -24.79 -3.49
CA LEU A 28 4.14 -25.83 -3.78
C LEU A 28 5.26 -25.83 -2.74
N VAL A 29 5.76 -24.70 -2.32
CA VAL A 29 6.84 -24.63 -1.33
C VAL A 29 6.34 -25.11 0.04
N LEU A 30 5.08 -24.86 0.40
CA LEU A 30 4.52 -25.35 1.67
C LEU A 30 4.48 -26.86 1.75
N ILE A 31 4.29 -27.55 0.62
CA ILE A 31 4.27 -29.02 0.54
C ILE A 31 5.64 -29.63 0.22
N GLY A 32 6.69 -28.81 0.16
CA GLY A 32 8.05 -29.28 -0.10
C GLY A 32 8.42 -29.39 -1.57
N GLU A 33 7.62 -28.84 -2.46
CA GLU A 33 7.86 -28.81 -3.90
C GLU A 33 8.24 -27.39 -4.36
N GLY A 34 8.35 -27.19 -5.69
CA GLY A 34 8.67 -25.88 -6.26
C GLY A 34 10.05 -25.38 -5.85
N GLU A 35 10.23 -24.05 -5.86
CA GLU A 35 11.51 -23.42 -5.57
C GLU A 35 11.33 -22.27 -4.57
N ALA A 36 12.33 -22.08 -3.71
CA ALA A 36 12.36 -21.03 -2.72
C ALA A 36 13.75 -20.38 -2.61
N ILE A 37 13.78 -19.16 -2.14
CA ILE A 37 14.99 -18.46 -1.72
C ILE A 37 15.12 -18.61 -0.21
N PHE A 38 16.25 -19.15 0.25
CA PHE A 38 16.62 -19.24 1.65
C PHE A 38 18.04 -18.76 1.84
N HIS A 39 18.27 -17.79 2.74
CA HIS A 39 19.55 -17.11 2.93
C HIS A 39 20.19 -16.63 1.61
N GLY A 40 19.39 -16.06 0.70
CA GLY A 40 19.85 -15.55 -0.59
C GLY A 40 20.17 -16.62 -1.65
N ARG A 41 19.99 -17.90 -1.34
CA ARG A 41 20.24 -19.02 -2.26
C ARG A 41 18.90 -19.57 -2.77
N ARG A 42 18.83 -19.85 -4.08
CA ARG A 42 17.69 -20.55 -4.69
C ARG A 42 17.87 -22.05 -4.49
N LEU A 43 16.88 -22.69 -3.90
CA LEU A 43 16.84 -24.11 -3.54
C LEU A 43 15.49 -24.69 -3.98
N ASP A 44 15.43 -26.02 -4.11
CA ASP A 44 14.14 -26.71 -4.16
C ASP A 44 13.39 -26.56 -2.82
N GLY A 45 12.05 -26.69 -2.88
CA GLY A 45 11.18 -26.45 -1.71
C GLY A 45 11.51 -27.34 -0.52
N ALA A 46 11.78 -28.65 -0.77
CA ALA A 46 12.09 -29.59 0.32
C ALA A 46 13.39 -29.20 1.03
N SER A 47 14.45 -28.91 0.26
CA SER A 47 15.73 -28.47 0.82
C SER A 47 15.63 -27.15 1.58
N ALA A 48 14.85 -26.20 1.06
CA ALA A 48 14.64 -24.91 1.73
C ALA A 48 13.91 -25.10 3.07
N LEU A 49 12.85 -25.91 3.11
CA LEU A 49 12.13 -26.22 4.35
C LEU A 49 13.02 -26.96 5.33
N GLN A 50 13.76 -27.97 4.89
CA GLN A 50 14.67 -28.74 5.74
C GLN A 50 15.72 -27.85 6.39
N GLN A 51 16.38 -26.97 5.61
CA GLN A 51 17.38 -26.04 6.15
C GLN A 51 16.77 -25.00 7.11
N ALA A 52 15.48 -24.70 6.98
CA ALA A 52 14.74 -23.80 7.87
C ALA A 52 14.17 -24.52 9.12
N ASP A 53 14.43 -25.82 9.29
CA ASP A 53 13.87 -26.67 10.33
C ASP A 53 12.32 -26.65 10.30
N LEU A 54 11.77 -26.81 9.09
CA LEU A 54 10.34 -26.87 8.82
C LEU A 54 9.99 -28.20 8.15
N LYS A 55 8.82 -28.73 8.49
CA LYS A 55 8.27 -29.91 7.81
C LYS A 55 7.31 -29.46 6.71
N PRO A 56 7.30 -30.15 5.55
CA PRO A 56 6.26 -29.96 4.56
C PRO A 56 4.86 -30.19 5.16
N VAL A 57 3.90 -29.39 4.71
CA VAL A 57 2.49 -29.56 5.08
C VAL A 57 1.89 -30.70 4.26
N VAL A 58 1.13 -31.57 4.91
CA VAL A 58 0.32 -32.60 4.24
C VAL A 58 -1.10 -32.03 4.11
N LEU A 59 -1.55 -31.84 2.87
CA LEU A 59 -2.85 -31.23 2.60
C LEU A 59 -3.98 -32.26 2.76
N GLY A 60 -5.03 -31.85 3.44
CA GLY A 60 -6.30 -32.56 3.48
C GLY A 60 -7.20 -32.27 2.27
N ALA A 61 -8.40 -32.85 2.28
CA ALA A 61 -9.40 -32.63 1.23
C ALA A 61 -9.74 -31.14 1.10
N LYS A 62 -9.77 -30.64 -0.13
CA LYS A 62 -10.06 -29.23 -0.52
C LYS A 62 -8.97 -28.21 -0.16
N GLU A 63 -8.00 -28.51 0.71
CA GLU A 63 -7.01 -27.51 1.15
C GLU A 63 -6.11 -27.01 -0.01
N GLY A 64 -5.78 -27.88 -0.98
CA GLY A 64 -5.03 -27.47 -2.17
C GLY A 64 -5.75 -26.39 -2.98
N LEU A 65 -7.07 -26.53 -3.15
CA LEU A 65 -7.87 -25.50 -3.81
C LEU A 65 -7.95 -24.24 -2.95
N ALA A 66 -8.14 -24.36 -1.66
CA ALA A 66 -8.21 -23.22 -0.75
C ALA A 66 -6.92 -22.38 -0.74
N LEU A 67 -5.76 -23.00 -0.89
CA LEU A 67 -4.47 -22.31 -0.99
C LEU A 67 -4.26 -21.58 -2.31
N THR A 68 -4.92 -21.98 -3.38
CA THR A 68 -4.69 -21.44 -4.73
C THR A 68 -5.81 -20.54 -5.22
N ASN A 69 -7.00 -20.64 -4.64
CA ASN A 69 -8.18 -19.90 -5.08
C ASN A 69 -8.45 -18.70 -4.15
N GLY A 70 -8.42 -17.49 -4.71
CA GLY A 70 -8.69 -16.28 -3.95
C GLY A 70 -7.83 -15.10 -4.37
N THR A 71 -7.98 -13.98 -3.65
CA THR A 71 -7.37 -12.67 -3.93
C THR A 71 -6.12 -12.40 -3.09
N THR A 72 -5.53 -13.40 -2.47
CA THR A 72 -4.45 -13.25 -1.46
C THR A 72 -3.21 -12.53 -2.03
N LEU A 73 -2.79 -12.87 -3.26
CA LEU A 73 -1.67 -12.18 -3.92
C LEU A 73 -2.01 -10.71 -4.19
N MET A 74 -3.19 -10.46 -4.75
CA MET A 74 -3.67 -9.10 -5.05
C MET A 74 -3.75 -8.26 -3.77
N ALA A 75 -4.30 -8.81 -2.69
CA ALA A 75 -4.38 -8.15 -1.39
C ALA A 75 -2.98 -7.85 -0.81
N GLY A 76 -2.05 -8.80 -0.91
CA GLY A 76 -0.66 -8.63 -0.46
C GLY A 76 0.08 -7.52 -1.23
N ILE A 77 -0.04 -7.50 -2.56
CA ILE A 77 0.52 -6.43 -3.40
C ILE A 77 -0.17 -5.10 -3.08
N GLY A 78 -1.50 -5.09 -2.95
CA GLY A 78 -2.29 -3.92 -2.62
C GLY A 78 -1.85 -3.28 -1.29
N ALA A 79 -1.60 -4.09 -0.27
CA ALA A 79 -1.11 -3.63 1.03
C ALA A 79 0.24 -2.89 0.91
N LEU A 80 1.18 -3.47 0.17
CA LEU A 80 2.49 -2.83 -0.08
C LEU A 80 2.35 -1.54 -0.88
N LEU A 81 1.48 -1.52 -1.89
CA LEU A 81 1.24 -0.33 -2.72
C LEU A 81 0.60 0.80 -1.92
N VAL A 82 -0.37 0.52 -1.05
CA VAL A 82 -0.99 1.51 -0.17
C VAL A 82 0.04 2.13 0.79
N CYS A 83 0.95 1.33 1.35
CA CYS A 83 2.05 1.84 2.17
C CYS A 83 2.98 2.76 1.37
N ARG A 84 3.38 2.34 0.17
CA ARG A 84 4.24 3.15 -0.72
C ARG A 84 3.55 4.44 -1.16
N ALA A 85 2.27 4.38 -1.53
CA ALA A 85 1.49 5.55 -1.92
C ALA A 85 1.38 6.57 -0.77
N SER A 86 1.22 6.10 0.46
CA SER A 86 1.19 6.96 1.65
C SER A 86 2.52 7.71 1.85
N ASN A 87 3.64 7.00 1.71
CA ASN A 87 4.97 7.61 1.81
C ASN A 87 5.21 8.59 0.66
N LEU A 88 4.78 8.23 -0.56
CA LEU A 88 4.89 9.11 -1.73
C LEU A 88 4.09 10.40 -1.55
N ALA A 89 2.89 10.34 -0.96
CA ALA A 89 2.08 11.52 -0.66
C ALA A 89 2.77 12.47 0.32
N ILE A 90 3.48 11.96 1.33
CA ILE A 90 4.30 12.77 2.24
C ILE A 90 5.49 13.38 1.48
N THR A 91 6.18 12.59 0.67
CA THR A 91 7.30 13.06 -0.16
C THR A 91 6.87 14.17 -1.11
N ALA A 92 5.65 14.07 -1.67
CA ALA A 92 5.09 15.09 -2.53
C ALA A 92 4.86 16.43 -1.78
N ASP A 93 4.43 16.40 -0.51
CA ASP A 93 4.31 17.61 0.31
C ASP A 93 5.68 18.25 0.57
N VAL A 94 6.69 17.44 0.86
CA VAL A 94 8.07 17.94 1.03
C VAL A 94 8.56 18.57 -0.27
N ALA A 95 8.37 17.92 -1.41
CA ALA A 95 8.75 18.46 -2.71
C ALA A 95 8.01 19.77 -3.03
N ALA A 96 6.72 19.86 -2.68
CA ALA A 96 5.93 21.08 -2.86
C ALA A 96 6.44 22.22 -1.99
N SER A 97 6.85 21.97 -0.74
CA SER A 97 7.44 22.98 0.13
C SER A 97 8.76 23.51 -0.43
N LEU A 98 9.65 22.62 -0.90
CA LEU A 98 10.91 23.00 -1.55
C LEU A 98 10.68 23.81 -2.84
N ALA A 99 9.69 23.41 -3.64
CA ALA A 99 9.34 24.15 -4.86
C ALA A 99 8.80 25.55 -4.53
N LEU A 100 7.99 25.68 -3.48
CA LEU A 100 7.48 26.98 -3.02
C LEU A 100 8.62 27.91 -2.60
N GLU A 101 9.60 27.41 -1.85
CA GLU A 101 10.78 28.18 -1.46
C GLU A 101 11.65 28.56 -2.66
N ALA A 102 11.94 27.61 -3.54
CA ALA A 102 12.75 27.85 -4.75
C ALA A 102 12.15 28.90 -5.68
N LEU A 103 10.83 29.00 -5.72
CA LEU A 103 10.09 29.96 -6.53
C LEU A 103 9.75 31.25 -5.76
N HIS A 104 10.24 31.41 -4.53
CA HIS A 104 9.90 32.52 -3.66
C HIS A 104 8.37 32.74 -3.54
N GLY A 105 7.62 31.65 -3.39
CA GLY A 105 6.18 31.67 -3.26
C GLY A 105 5.72 32.18 -1.88
N THR A 106 4.40 32.20 -1.67
CA THR A 106 3.80 32.62 -0.39
C THR A 106 3.01 31.49 0.27
N ALA A 107 3.19 31.28 1.57
CA ALA A 107 2.46 30.29 2.34
C ALA A 107 1.02 30.75 2.73
N ARG A 108 0.56 31.91 2.26
CA ARG A 108 -0.77 32.47 2.63
C ARG A 108 -1.93 31.52 2.29
N ALA A 109 -1.82 30.76 1.19
CA ALA A 109 -2.83 29.77 0.80
C ALA A 109 -2.92 28.58 1.76
N TYR A 110 -1.94 28.38 2.64
CA TYR A 110 -1.89 27.29 3.62
C TYR A 110 -2.35 27.71 5.02
N ASP A 111 -2.85 28.94 5.17
CA ASP A 111 -3.38 29.46 6.45
C ASP A 111 -4.45 28.51 7.00
N ALA A 112 -4.36 28.19 8.29
CA ALA A 112 -5.27 27.27 8.96
C ALA A 112 -6.75 27.68 8.81
N ARG A 113 -7.04 28.98 8.83
CA ARG A 113 -8.39 29.53 8.71
C ARG A 113 -9.03 29.22 7.35
N VAL A 114 -8.22 29.23 6.27
CA VAL A 114 -8.68 28.88 4.92
C VAL A 114 -9.18 27.44 4.86
N HIS A 115 -8.49 26.53 5.53
CA HIS A 115 -8.84 25.12 5.54
C HIS A 115 -9.90 24.75 6.59
N ALA A 116 -10.02 25.53 7.66
CA ALA A 116 -11.04 25.32 8.69
C ALA A 116 -12.47 25.59 8.18
N VAL A 117 -12.66 26.58 7.30
CA VAL A 117 -13.98 26.89 6.72
C VAL A 117 -14.40 25.88 5.63
N ARG A 118 -13.50 25.02 5.19
CA ARG A 118 -13.76 23.91 4.27
C ARG A 118 -13.11 22.64 4.82
N PRO A 119 -13.74 21.96 5.80
CA PRO A 119 -13.08 21.04 6.70
C PRO A 119 -12.89 19.63 6.14
N HIS A 120 -12.19 19.49 5.02
CA HIS A 120 -11.73 18.21 4.51
C HIS A 120 -10.50 17.75 5.31
N PRO A 121 -10.56 16.62 6.07
CA PRO A 121 -9.53 16.27 7.04
C PRO A 121 -8.13 16.14 6.43
N ARG A 122 -8.03 15.53 5.24
CA ARG A 122 -6.75 15.31 4.56
C ARG A 122 -6.17 16.58 3.95
N GLN A 123 -7.00 17.49 3.49
CA GLN A 123 -6.58 18.83 3.07
C GLN A 123 -6.05 19.64 4.26
N ILE A 124 -6.71 19.60 5.40
CA ILE A 124 -6.25 20.26 6.63
C ILE A 124 -4.89 19.71 7.08
N ALA A 125 -4.74 18.37 7.08
CA ALA A 125 -3.50 17.72 7.47
C ALA A 125 -2.33 18.08 6.54
N CYS A 126 -2.55 18.12 5.22
CA CYS A 126 -1.56 18.54 4.24
C CYS A 126 -1.16 20.00 4.47
N ALA A 127 -2.12 20.91 4.63
CA ALA A 127 -1.83 22.33 4.89
C ALA A 127 -1.06 22.52 6.21
N ALA A 128 -1.38 21.73 7.24
CA ALA A 128 -0.66 21.77 8.52
C ALA A 128 0.80 21.33 8.35
N LEU A 129 1.04 20.23 7.63
CA LEU A 129 2.40 19.74 7.35
C LEU A 129 3.21 20.78 6.56
N LEU A 130 2.62 21.37 5.51
CA LEU A 130 3.28 22.42 4.73
C LEU A 130 3.64 23.64 5.61
N ARG A 131 2.77 24.08 6.49
CA ARG A 131 3.09 25.17 7.43
C ARG A 131 4.26 24.80 8.35
N THR A 132 4.31 23.56 8.84
CA THR A 132 5.42 23.08 9.66
C THR A 132 6.74 23.04 8.90
N LEU A 133 6.72 22.55 7.64
CA LEU A 133 7.92 22.47 6.79
C LEU A 133 8.45 23.86 6.40
N LEU A 134 7.57 24.84 6.26
CA LEU A 134 7.88 26.20 5.84
C LEU A 134 8.07 27.17 7.01
N ASP A 135 7.98 26.67 8.25
CA ASP A 135 8.16 27.51 9.44
C ASP A 135 9.56 28.12 9.44
N SER A 136 9.61 29.41 9.75
CA SER A 136 10.86 30.19 9.78
C SER A 136 11.65 30.24 8.48
N SER A 137 11.05 29.86 7.34
CA SER A 137 11.67 29.95 6.02
C SER A 137 11.96 31.40 5.65
N ARG A 138 13.20 31.69 5.21
CA ARG A 138 13.63 33.00 4.72
C ARG A 138 13.45 33.15 3.21
N PHE A 139 13.03 32.11 2.52
CA PHE A 139 12.84 32.10 1.07
C PHE A 139 11.41 32.47 0.66
N LEU A 140 10.47 32.47 1.60
CA LEU A 140 9.10 32.83 1.31
C LEU A 140 8.96 34.32 1.05
N ARG A 141 8.16 34.66 0.03
CA ARG A 141 7.83 36.03 -0.32
C ARG A 141 6.84 36.62 0.69
N THR A 142 7.13 37.82 1.11
CA THR A 142 6.17 38.68 1.84
C THR A 142 5.10 39.20 0.88
N ALA A 143 4.11 39.96 1.37
CA ALA A 143 3.08 40.55 0.53
C ALA A 143 3.70 41.46 -0.57
N ASP A 144 3.30 41.22 -1.82
CA ASP A 144 3.72 41.96 -2.97
C ASP A 144 2.49 42.44 -3.73
N PRO A 145 2.26 43.77 -3.87
CA PRO A 145 1.11 44.32 -4.58
C PRO A 145 1.07 43.94 -6.07
N ASN A 146 2.24 43.68 -6.67
CA ASN A 146 2.35 43.34 -8.09
C ASN A 146 2.17 41.83 -8.34
N ASN A 147 2.21 41.01 -7.29
CA ASN A 147 2.02 39.56 -7.35
C ASN A 147 1.09 39.12 -6.24
N VAL A 148 -0.20 39.27 -6.45
CA VAL A 148 -1.24 39.07 -5.45
C VAL A 148 -1.35 37.57 -5.03
N GLN A 149 -1.11 36.64 -5.96
CA GLN A 149 -1.21 35.19 -5.70
C GLN A 149 -0.28 34.38 -6.59
N ASP A 150 0.17 33.24 -6.05
CA ASP A 150 0.95 32.26 -6.79
C ASP A 150 0.05 31.45 -7.75
N PRO A 151 0.65 30.72 -8.72
CA PRO A 151 -0.07 29.79 -9.58
C PRO A 151 -0.81 28.71 -8.80
N TYR A 152 -1.84 28.10 -9.40
CA TYR A 152 -2.60 26.99 -8.80
C TYR A 152 -1.72 25.84 -8.34
N THR A 153 -0.68 25.49 -9.08
CA THR A 153 0.27 24.43 -8.72
C THR A 153 0.90 24.61 -7.34
N LEU A 154 1.05 25.83 -6.87
CA LEU A 154 1.55 26.14 -5.54
C LEU A 154 0.41 26.33 -4.53
N ARG A 155 -0.64 27.07 -4.92
CA ARG A 155 -1.74 27.40 -4.00
C ARG A 155 -2.63 26.22 -3.64
N CYS A 156 -2.88 25.29 -4.58
CA CYS A 156 -3.85 24.20 -4.45
C CYS A 156 -3.22 22.88 -3.99
N VAL A 157 -1.96 22.89 -3.54
CA VAL A 157 -1.30 21.68 -3.03
C VAL A 157 -2.15 20.99 -1.96
N PRO A 158 -2.68 21.65 -0.92
CA PRO A 158 -3.48 20.98 0.09
C PRO A 158 -4.76 20.34 -0.46
N GLN A 159 -5.43 20.99 -1.42
CA GLN A 159 -6.65 20.49 -2.04
C GLN A 159 -6.38 19.24 -2.87
N VAL A 160 -5.34 19.27 -3.71
CA VAL A 160 -4.99 18.15 -4.60
C VAL A 160 -4.42 16.98 -3.81
N HIS A 161 -3.44 17.24 -2.95
CA HIS A 161 -2.81 16.18 -2.16
C HIS A 161 -3.77 15.61 -1.10
N GLY A 162 -4.68 16.45 -0.57
CA GLY A 162 -5.73 15.99 0.33
C GLY A 162 -6.68 15.00 -0.34
N ALA A 163 -7.17 15.31 -1.53
CA ALA A 163 -8.05 14.42 -2.31
C ALA A 163 -7.35 13.09 -2.68
N VAL A 164 -6.05 13.14 -3.05
CA VAL A 164 -5.26 11.92 -3.29
C VAL A 164 -5.17 11.07 -2.02
N ARG A 165 -4.96 11.68 -0.85
CA ARG A 165 -4.91 10.96 0.43
C ARG A 165 -6.24 10.33 0.81
N ASP A 166 -7.37 10.97 0.54
CA ASP A 166 -8.69 10.38 0.74
C ASP A 166 -8.84 9.10 -0.11
N THR A 167 -8.35 9.10 -1.35
CA THR A 167 -8.34 7.91 -2.22
C THR A 167 -7.43 6.80 -1.68
N ILE A 168 -6.24 7.16 -1.17
CA ILE A 168 -5.31 6.20 -0.54
C ILE A 168 -5.94 5.58 0.72
N ASP A 169 -6.64 6.37 1.53
CA ASP A 169 -7.32 5.88 2.73
C ASP A 169 -8.48 4.95 2.39
N TYR A 170 -9.24 5.24 1.34
CA TYR A 170 -10.27 4.35 0.83
C TYR A 170 -9.66 3.01 0.37
N ALA A 171 -8.60 3.07 -0.43
CA ALA A 171 -7.90 1.86 -0.87
C ALA A 171 -7.35 1.05 0.32
N ARG A 172 -6.79 1.72 1.34
CA ARG A 172 -6.33 1.09 2.58
C ARG A 172 -7.46 0.38 3.31
N TRP A 173 -8.61 1.03 3.41
CA TRP A 173 -9.78 0.44 4.06
C TRP A 173 -10.23 -0.83 3.35
N VAL A 174 -10.35 -0.82 2.02
CA VAL A 174 -10.71 -2.00 1.21
C VAL A 174 -9.68 -3.11 1.39
N VAL A 175 -8.39 -2.82 1.24
CA VAL A 175 -7.30 -3.80 1.40
C VAL A 175 -7.30 -4.41 2.80
N ASN A 176 -7.57 -3.64 3.84
CA ASN A 176 -7.67 -4.17 5.21
C ASN A 176 -8.83 -5.16 5.38
N ILE A 177 -9.94 -4.96 4.69
CA ILE A 177 -11.04 -5.93 4.67
C ILE A 177 -10.58 -7.21 3.99
N GLU A 178 -9.99 -7.12 2.78
CA GLU A 178 -9.53 -8.27 2.00
C GLU A 178 -8.44 -9.08 2.73
N LEU A 179 -7.53 -8.44 3.43
CA LEU A 179 -6.47 -9.12 4.21
C LEU A 179 -7.03 -9.98 5.36
N ASN A 180 -8.25 -9.74 5.80
CA ASN A 180 -8.91 -10.46 6.88
C ASN A 180 -10.16 -11.24 6.40
N ALA A 181 -10.40 -11.28 5.09
CA ALA A 181 -11.53 -11.98 4.51
C ALA A 181 -11.18 -13.43 4.16
N ALA A 182 -12.17 -14.30 4.21
CA ALA A 182 -12.14 -15.62 3.59
C ALA A 182 -12.70 -15.48 2.17
N ASN A 183 -11.84 -15.56 1.18
CA ASN A 183 -12.20 -15.33 -0.24
C ASN A 183 -11.95 -16.57 -1.12
N ASP A 184 -11.93 -17.73 -0.51
CA ASP A 184 -11.90 -19.02 -1.19
C ASP A 184 -13.24 -19.29 -1.92
N ASN A 185 -13.24 -20.19 -2.91
CA ASN A 185 -14.43 -20.60 -3.66
C ASN A 185 -14.37 -22.08 -4.04
N PRO A 186 -15.36 -22.90 -3.64
CA PRO A 186 -16.46 -22.57 -2.75
C PRO A 186 -16.03 -22.47 -1.29
N LEU A 187 -16.68 -21.60 -0.52
CA LEU A 187 -16.56 -21.60 0.94
C LEU A 187 -17.28 -22.81 1.50
N VAL A 188 -16.67 -23.45 2.50
CA VAL A 188 -17.25 -24.58 3.22
C VAL A 188 -17.51 -24.16 4.66
N PHE A 189 -18.74 -24.30 5.08
CA PHE A 189 -19.16 -24.03 6.45
C PHE A 189 -19.55 -25.37 7.10
N VAL A 190 -19.15 -25.53 8.36
CA VAL A 190 -19.60 -26.68 9.16
C VAL A 190 -20.96 -26.31 9.74
N ASP A 191 -21.95 -27.13 9.49
CA ASP A 191 -23.27 -27.03 10.12
C ASP A 191 -23.25 -27.92 11.38
N GLU A 192 -23.42 -27.30 12.56
CA GLU A 192 -23.38 -27.99 13.84
C GLU A 192 -24.50 -29.05 14.00
N ASP A 193 -25.61 -28.90 13.25
CA ASP A 193 -26.77 -29.77 13.32
C ASP A 193 -26.70 -30.96 12.36
N THR A 194 -25.91 -30.91 11.31
CA THR A 194 -25.88 -31.96 10.25
C THR A 194 -24.50 -32.62 10.09
N GLY A 195 -23.46 -32.13 10.70
CA GLY A 195 -22.11 -32.71 10.70
C GLY A 195 -21.33 -32.35 9.45
#